data_bdb1f51b15566e2ddb1a93ecbeffc845
#
_entry.id   bdb1f51b15566e2ddb1a93ecbeffc845
#
_cell.length_a   1.000
_cell.length_b   1.000
_cell.length_c   1.000
_cell.angle_alpha   90.00
_cell.angle_beta   90.00
_cell.angle_gamma   90.00
#
_symmetry.space_group_name_H-M   'P 1'
#
loop_
_entity.id
_entity.type
_entity.pdbx_description
1 polymer ?
#
loop_
_entity_poly.entity_id
_entity_poly.type
_entity_poly.pdbx_seq_one_letter_code
_entity_poly.pdbx_strand_id
1 'polypeptide(L)'
;MRLTSALLVLPLVAASAQNRSDEWLRRPVDARTFETYRPFFAYDRERPFDTRTLDTSHMSGVDIEHLSFESTPGSRVFANLYEPAGTRGQKLRSVVMLHGGVARGKASMQVLADFLVKSGWRVLAIDMPYFGERATDLLVSFTEAEKHEKLYNQPATYLSWVTQVAKDAGRAVDFLVNERAADPSRIALVGYSRGAQAGAIVGAVEERFRAVALLYGGHFDAKETGHLAAACMANYIGRIAPRPLFLLNGTQDADYDRATQVEPLHRIARTPKTIHWVETGHIFPPVETRPVLARWLADAMPPGTE
;
A
#
# COMPACT_ATOMS: atom_id res chain seq x y z
N MET A 1 -42.52 -46.14 -40.10
CA MET A 1 -41.45 -46.03 -39.08
C MET A 1 -41.00 -44.62 -39.01
N ARG A 2 -41.40 -43.88 -37.98
CA ARG A 2 -40.95 -42.47 -37.76
C ARG A 2 -39.89 -42.53 -36.67
N LEU A 3 -38.66 -42.15 -37.02
CA LEU A 3 -37.55 -41.97 -36.07
C LEU A 3 -37.71 -40.63 -35.39
N THR A 4 -37.98 -40.64 -34.11
CA THR A 4 -37.96 -39.45 -33.24
C THR A 4 -36.54 -39.28 -32.70
N SER A 5 -35.81 -38.29 -33.22
CA SER A 5 -34.52 -37.89 -32.67
C SER A 5 -34.75 -37.10 -31.37
N ALA A 6 -34.33 -37.65 -30.25
CA ALA A 6 -34.30 -36.96 -28.96
C ALA A 6 -33.02 -36.07 -28.91
N LEU A 7 -33.19 -34.77 -28.89
CA LEU A 7 -32.11 -33.83 -28.61
C LEU A 7 -31.78 -33.91 -27.11
N LEU A 8 -30.59 -34.40 -26.81
CA LEU A 8 -30.04 -34.34 -25.43
C LEU A 8 -29.55 -32.92 -25.19
N VAL A 9 -30.30 -32.10 -24.46
CA VAL A 9 -29.85 -30.81 -23.96
C VAL A 9 -29.03 -31.07 -22.70
N LEU A 10 -27.70 -31.05 -22.82
CA LEU A 10 -26.80 -31.02 -21.68
C LEU A 10 -26.91 -29.65 -21.02
N PRO A 11 -27.15 -29.55 -19.70
CA PRO A 11 -27.10 -28.28 -19.01
C PRO A 11 -25.66 -27.76 -19.07
N LEU A 12 -25.47 -26.58 -19.68
CA LEU A 12 -24.25 -25.78 -19.51
C LEU A 12 -24.19 -25.41 -18.03
N VAL A 13 -23.42 -26.16 -17.24
CA VAL A 13 -22.99 -25.70 -15.93
C VAL A 13 -22.06 -24.51 -16.21
N ALA A 14 -22.59 -23.30 -16.06
CA ALA A 14 -21.76 -22.12 -15.98
C ALA A 14 -20.82 -22.33 -14.79
N ALA A 15 -19.60 -22.79 -15.04
CA ALA A 15 -18.52 -22.71 -14.09
C ALA A 15 -18.38 -21.22 -13.80
N SER A 16 -18.83 -20.79 -12.62
CA SER A 16 -18.50 -19.46 -12.10
C SER A 16 -17.00 -19.33 -12.27
N ALA A 17 -16.54 -18.32 -12.99
CA ALA A 17 -15.12 -18.04 -13.14
C ALA A 17 -14.57 -17.82 -11.73
N GLN A 18 -14.04 -18.89 -11.16
CA GLN A 18 -13.44 -18.88 -9.85
C GLN A 18 -12.31 -17.89 -9.94
N ASN A 19 -12.34 -16.85 -9.12
CA ASN A 19 -11.33 -15.79 -9.15
C ASN A 19 -9.96 -16.44 -8.95
N ARG A 20 -9.13 -16.50 -9.99
CA ARG A 20 -7.82 -17.15 -9.92
C ARG A 20 -6.94 -16.61 -8.81
N SER A 21 -7.20 -15.36 -8.39
CA SER A 21 -6.47 -14.74 -7.29
C SER A 21 -6.72 -15.42 -5.94
N ASP A 22 -7.87 -16.07 -5.73
CA ASP A 22 -8.17 -16.81 -4.50
C ASP A 22 -7.34 -18.08 -4.36
N GLU A 23 -6.83 -18.63 -5.46
CA GLU A 23 -5.89 -19.76 -5.41
C GLU A 23 -4.59 -19.36 -4.70
N TRP A 24 -4.13 -18.12 -4.88
CA TRP A 24 -2.90 -17.63 -4.25
C TRP A 24 -3.05 -17.39 -2.75
N LEU A 25 -4.27 -17.18 -2.22
CA LEU A 25 -4.53 -17.20 -0.78
C LEU A 25 -4.33 -18.59 -0.16
N ARG A 26 -4.49 -19.65 -0.96
CA ARG A 26 -4.26 -21.02 -0.51
C ARG A 26 -2.83 -21.46 -0.77
N ARG A 27 -2.29 -21.08 -1.92
CA ARG A 27 -0.96 -21.46 -2.39
C ARG A 27 -0.29 -20.30 -3.12
N PRO A 28 0.39 -19.40 -2.38
CA PRO A 28 1.23 -18.37 -2.99
C PRO A 28 2.28 -18.99 -3.94
N VAL A 29 2.70 -18.21 -4.92
CA VAL A 29 3.77 -18.64 -5.83
C VAL A 29 5.04 -19.02 -5.06
N ASP A 30 5.77 -19.99 -5.56
CA ASP A 30 7.04 -20.43 -4.98
C ASP A 30 8.14 -19.36 -5.09
N ALA A 31 9.28 -19.62 -4.45
CA ALA A 31 10.40 -18.68 -4.42
C ALA A 31 10.98 -18.43 -5.83
N ARG A 32 11.07 -19.46 -6.67
CA ARG A 32 11.62 -19.36 -8.02
C ARG A 32 10.74 -18.46 -8.90
N THR A 33 9.44 -18.67 -8.85
CA THR A 33 8.47 -17.83 -9.59
C THR A 33 8.51 -16.40 -9.08
N PHE A 34 8.57 -16.19 -7.76
CA PHE A 34 8.67 -14.85 -7.18
C PHE A 34 9.92 -14.08 -7.65
N GLU A 35 11.06 -14.74 -7.74
CA GLU A 35 12.29 -14.09 -8.23
C GLU A 35 12.14 -13.58 -9.68
N THR A 36 11.27 -14.18 -10.49
CA THR A 36 10.97 -13.65 -11.84
C THR A 36 10.16 -12.36 -11.83
N TYR A 37 9.50 -12.02 -10.71
CA TYR A 37 8.72 -10.79 -10.56
C TYR A 37 9.57 -9.61 -10.06
N ARG A 38 10.65 -9.86 -9.33
CA ARG A 38 11.50 -8.80 -8.75
C ARG A 38 11.98 -7.76 -9.77
N PRO A 39 12.36 -8.11 -11.00
CA PRO A 39 12.79 -7.13 -12.00
C PRO A 39 11.72 -6.08 -12.35
N PHE A 40 10.43 -6.37 -12.17
CA PHE A 40 9.37 -5.39 -12.43
C PHE A 40 9.46 -4.18 -11.49
N PHE A 41 10.03 -4.36 -10.31
CA PHE A 41 10.13 -3.35 -9.26
C PHE A 41 11.50 -2.65 -9.24
N ALA A 42 12.42 -3.04 -10.12
CA ALA A 42 13.73 -2.41 -10.22
C ALA A 42 13.61 -0.97 -10.73
N TYR A 43 14.40 -0.08 -10.17
CA TYR A 43 14.51 1.32 -10.57
C TYR A 43 15.94 1.85 -10.35
N ASP A 44 16.26 2.96 -10.96
CA ASP A 44 17.55 3.64 -10.83
C ASP A 44 17.58 4.45 -9.53
N ARG A 45 18.37 4.00 -8.56
CA ARG A 45 18.54 4.67 -7.26
C ARG A 45 19.40 5.93 -7.34
N GLU A 46 20.31 6.00 -8.31
CA GLU A 46 21.24 7.11 -8.48
C GLU A 46 20.62 8.26 -9.27
N ARG A 47 19.41 8.09 -9.79
CA ARG A 47 18.70 9.14 -10.52
C ARG A 47 18.57 10.39 -9.64
N PRO A 48 18.95 11.60 -10.13
CA PRO A 48 18.75 12.85 -9.40
C PRO A 48 17.29 13.04 -8.97
N PHE A 49 17.08 13.61 -7.79
CA PHE A 49 15.70 13.85 -7.30
C PHE A 49 15.02 15.02 -7.99
N ASP A 50 15.79 16.03 -8.48
CA ASP A 50 15.23 17.28 -9.00
C ASP A 50 14.08 17.75 -8.06
N THR A 51 14.40 17.84 -6.76
CA THR A 51 13.43 18.18 -5.72
C THR A 51 12.90 19.59 -5.92
N ARG A 52 11.59 19.74 -5.86
CA ARG A 52 10.91 21.05 -5.93
C ARG A 52 10.02 21.20 -4.70
N THR A 53 10.33 22.18 -3.88
CA THR A 53 9.40 22.64 -2.82
C THR A 53 8.32 23.48 -3.49
N LEU A 54 7.07 23.06 -3.35
CA LEU A 54 5.91 23.71 -3.95
C LEU A 54 5.26 24.70 -2.99
N ASP A 55 5.19 24.30 -1.71
CA ASP A 55 4.65 25.13 -0.62
C ASP A 55 5.22 24.68 0.73
N THR A 56 5.16 25.55 1.73
CA THR A 56 5.50 25.24 3.12
C THR A 56 4.48 25.86 4.06
N SER A 57 4.13 25.14 5.10
CA SER A 57 3.24 25.62 6.15
C SER A 57 3.66 25.11 7.52
N HIS A 58 3.17 25.78 8.56
CA HIS A 58 3.36 25.36 9.95
C HIS A 58 2.01 25.29 10.65
N MET A 59 1.73 24.20 11.33
CA MET A 59 0.49 24.02 12.06
C MET A 59 0.70 23.20 13.34
N SER A 60 0.37 23.79 14.48
CA SER A 60 0.32 23.08 15.78
C SER A 60 1.60 22.29 16.12
N GLY A 61 2.79 22.89 15.86
CA GLY A 61 4.08 22.27 16.14
C GLY A 61 4.55 21.26 15.09
N VAL A 62 3.93 21.28 13.90
CA VAL A 62 4.30 20.46 12.74
C VAL A 62 4.69 21.37 11.58
N ASP A 63 5.89 21.19 11.06
CA ASP A 63 6.32 21.76 9.79
C ASP A 63 5.88 20.85 8.65
N ILE A 64 5.24 21.44 7.64
CA ILE A 64 4.72 20.72 6.48
C ILE A 64 5.39 21.29 5.23
N GLU A 65 6.05 20.44 4.46
CA GLU A 65 6.60 20.77 3.15
C GLU A 65 5.84 20.00 2.08
N HIS A 66 5.12 20.71 1.22
CA HIS A 66 4.57 20.20 -0.01
C HIS A 66 5.64 20.23 -1.08
N LEU A 67 5.99 19.08 -1.64
CA LEU A 67 7.13 18.94 -2.53
C LEU A 67 6.89 17.89 -3.61
N SER A 68 7.77 17.90 -4.61
CA SER A 68 7.84 16.82 -5.59
C SER A 68 9.29 16.45 -5.90
N PHE A 69 9.51 15.20 -6.32
CA PHE A 69 10.81 14.70 -6.74
C PHE A 69 10.69 13.68 -7.87
N GLU A 70 11.76 13.54 -8.68
CA GLU A 70 11.84 12.54 -9.75
C GLU A 70 11.89 11.13 -9.17
N SER A 71 11.13 10.22 -9.79
CA SER A 71 11.09 8.80 -9.44
C SER A 71 11.74 7.94 -10.53
N THR A 72 10.98 7.60 -11.56
CA THR A 72 11.44 6.89 -12.73
C THR A 72 11.36 7.82 -13.96
N PRO A 73 11.98 7.50 -15.11
CA PRO A 73 11.90 8.35 -16.29
C PRO A 73 10.46 8.74 -16.64
N GLY A 74 10.19 10.05 -16.67
CA GLY A 74 8.86 10.61 -16.95
C GLY A 74 7.84 10.50 -15.80
N SER A 75 8.26 10.07 -14.62
CA SER A 75 7.39 9.96 -13.44
C SER A 75 7.94 10.78 -12.27
N ARG A 76 7.10 11.64 -11.72
CA ARG A 76 7.39 12.48 -10.56
C ARG A 76 6.47 12.13 -9.40
N VAL A 77 7.02 11.98 -8.21
CA VAL A 77 6.26 11.83 -6.97
C VAL A 77 5.89 13.20 -6.43
N PHE A 78 4.63 13.41 -6.09
CA PHE A 78 4.16 14.54 -5.28
C PHE A 78 3.95 14.05 -3.86
N ALA A 79 4.47 14.79 -2.88
CA ALA A 79 4.49 14.37 -1.49
C ALA A 79 4.21 15.54 -0.53
N ASN A 80 3.69 15.20 0.64
CA ASN A 80 3.70 16.07 1.81
C ASN A 80 4.66 15.45 2.83
N LEU A 81 5.70 16.19 3.19
CA LEU A 81 6.62 15.88 4.27
C LEU A 81 6.14 16.60 5.52
N TYR A 82 5.90 15.85 6.58
CA TYR A 82 5.51 16.33 7.89
C TYR A 82 6.63 16.04 8.88
N GLU A 83 7.11 17.07 9.61
CA GLU A 83 8.19 16.96 10.59
C GLU A 83 7.80 17.64 11.89
N PRO A 84 8.27 17.17 13.06
CA PRO A 84 8.19 17.96 14.28
C PRO A 84 8.90 19.30 14.09
N ALA A 85 8.30 20.40 14.51
CA ALA A 85 8.86 21.72 14.30
C ALA A 85 10.29 21.84 14.83
N GLY A 86 11.17 22.45 14.05
CA GLY A 86 12.57 22.67 14.41
C GLY A 86 13.47 21.42 14.35
N THR A 87 13.02 20.31 13.76
CA THR A 87 13.83 19.09 13.64
C THR A 87 14.43 18.87 12.26
N ARG A 88 14.32 19.85 11.36
CA ARG A 88 14.89 19.77 10.02
C ARG A 88 16.39 19.44 10.07
N GLY A 89 16.79 18.40 9.31
CA GLY A 89 18.18 17.92 9.29
C GLY A 89 18.58 16.99 10.45
N GLN A 90 17.69 16.77 11.41
CA GLN A 90 17.94 15.78 12.47
C GLN A 90 17.70 14.35 11.96
N LYS A 91 18.45 13.40 12.53
CA LYS A 91 18.30 11.98 12.25
C LYS A 91 17.03 11.42 12.92
N LEU A 92 15.92 11.37 12.19
CA LEU A 92 14.63 10.93 12.72
C LEU A 92 14.20 9.57 12.14
N ARG A 93 13.48 8.81 12.98
CA ARG A 93 12.68 7.69 12.52
C ARG A 93 11.58 8.20 11.59
N SER A 94 11.29 7.45 10.52
CA SER A 94 10.46 7.98 9.46
C SER A 94 9.41 6.97 9.00
N VAL A 95 8.31 7.48 8.43
CA VAL A 95 7.23 6.69 7.84
C VAL A 95 6.98 7.17 6.41
N VAL A 96 6.93 6.24 5.46
CA VAL A 96 6.33 6.49 4.14
C VAL A 96 4.87 6.05 4.20
N MET A 97 3.95 6.94 3.78
CA MET A 97 2.50 6.66 3.77
C MET A 97 1.96 6.50 2.37
N LEU A 98 1.16 5.44 2.16
CA LEU A 98 0.35 5.20 0.97
C LEU A 98 -1.13 5.38 1.32
N HIS A 99 -1.81 6.24 0.59
CA HIS A 99 -3.22 6.60 0.82
C HIS A 99 -4.21 5.56 0.27
N GLY A 100 -5.49 5.71 0.61
CA GLY A 100 -6.59 4.93 0.02
C GLY A 100 -6.93 5.35 -1.42
N GLY A 101 -7.85 4.63 -2.06
CA GLY A 101 -8.29 4.89 -3.43
C GLY A 101 -9.22 6.11 -3.56
N VAL A 102 -8.81 7.28 -3.08
CA VAL A 102 -9.60 8.53 -3.07
C VAL A 102 -8.94 9.64 -3.88
N ALA A 103 -9.75 10.50 -4.50
CA ALA A 103 -9.29 11.59 -5.36
C ALA A 103 -8.27 12.53 -4.67
N ARG A 104 -8.42 12.75 -3.36
CA ARG A 104 -7.53 13.63 -2.58
C ARG A 104 -6.12 13.08 -2.37
N GLY A 105 -5.87 11.80 -2.75
CA GLY A 105 -4.54 11.21 -2.63
C GLY A 105 -3.94 11.34 -1.24
N LYS A 106 -2.65 11.74 -1.18
CA LYS A 106 -1.87 11.94 0.05
C LYS A 106 -2.52 12.89 1.06
N ALA A 107 -3.30 13.87 0.60
CA ALA A 107 -3.97 14.82 1.49
C ALA A 107 -5.01 14.14 2.41
N SER A 108 -5.50 12.94 2.04
CA SER A 108 -6.38 12.16 2.91
C SER A 108 -5.68 11.58 4.14
N MET A 109 -4.34 11.53 4.13
CA MET A 109 -3.53 10.95 5.22
C MET A 109 -3.13 11.98 6.29
N GLN A 110 -3.41 13.28 6.08
CA GLN A 110 -2.94 14.37 6.93
C GLN A 110 -3.19 14.15 8.43
N VAL A 111 -4.39 13.69 8.80
CA VAL A 111 -4.77 13.51 10.22
C VAL A 111 -3.92 12.42 10.90
N LEU A 112 -3.60 11.35 10.19
CA LEU A 112 -2.75 10.29 10.71
C LEU A 112 -1.27 10.72 10.71
N ALA A 113 -0.85 11.45 9.69
CA ALA A 113 0.50 12.03 9.61
C ALA A 113 0.75 12.98 10.78
N ASP A 114 -0.15 13.93 11.04
CA ASP A 114 -0.08 14.86 12.17
C ASP A 114 0.04 14.13 13.51
N PHE A 115 -0.76 13.09 13.71
CA PHE A 115 -0.70 12.28 14.93
C PHE A 115 0.67 11.60 15.10
N LEU A 116 1.22 11.00 14.04
CA LEU A 116 2.51 10.32 14.11
C LEU A 116 3.66 11.33 14.31
N VAL A 117 3.58 12.51 13.70
CA VAL A 117 4.59 13.57 13.90
C VAL A 117 4.61 14.03 15.34
N LYS A 118 3.45 14.25 15.96
CA LYS A 118 3.33 14.57 17.38
C LYS A 118 3.83 13.44 18.30
N SER A 119 3.92 12.22 17.76
CA SER A 119 4.54 11.07 18.42
C SER A 119 6.05 10.92 18.12
N GLY A 120 6.68 11.95 17.49
CA GLY A 120 8.12 12.00 17.21
C GLY A 120 8.57 11.28 15.95
N TRP A 121 7.70 11.13 14.95
CA TRP A 121 8.02 10.57 13.63
C TRP A 121 8.15 11.68 12.59
N ARG A 122 9.01 11.47 11.60
CA ARG A 122 8.90 12.16 10.31
C ARG A 122 7.96 11.33 9.41
N VAL A 123 7.07 11.99 8.67
CA VAL A 123 6.12 11.31 7.79
C VAL A 123 6.20 11.88 6.39
N LEU A 124 6.39 11.02 5.40
CA LEU A 124 6.33 11.36 3.98
C LEU A 124 5.10 10.66 3.37
N ALA A 125 4.03 11.39 3.16
CA ALA A 125 2.84 10.91 2.47
C ALA A 125 2.99 11.20 0.96
N ILE A 126 2.89 10.18 0.11
CA ILE A 126 3.08 10.31 -1.34
C ILE A 126 1.77 10.06 -2.09
N ASP A 127 1.57 10.74 -3.24
CA ASP A 127 0.50 10.41 -4.17
C ASP A 127 0.86 9.18 -4.99
N MET A 128 0.00 8.17 -4.96
CA MET A 128 0.09 7.05 -5.88
C MET A 128 -0.31 7.50 -7.30
N PRO A 129 0.19 6.84 -8.38
CA PRO A 129 -0.20 7.17 -9.75
C PRO A 129 -1.72 7.19 -9.91
N TYR A 130 -2.23 8.13 -10.71
CA TYR A 130 -3.66 8.41 -10.99
C TYR A 130 -4.45 9.05 -9.85
N PHE A 131 -3.84 9.34 -8.70
CA PHE A 131 -4.50 9.96 -7.55
C PHE A 131 -3.82 11.27 -7.14
N GLY A 132 -4.55 12.13 -6.44
CA GLY A 132 -4.04 13.41 -5.96
C GLY A 132 -3.53 14.29 -7.10
N GLU A 133 -2.33 14.82 -6.98
CA GLU A 133 -1.69 15.67 -8.01
C GLU A 133 -1.16 14.86 -9.21
N ARG A 134 -1.25 13.54 -9.16
CA ARG A 134 -0.93 12.63 -10.29
C ARG A 134 -2.18 12.14 -11.01
N ALA A 135 -3.33 12.76 -10.76
CA ALA A 135 -4.57 12.46 -11.48
C ALA A 135 -4.40 12.68 -12.98
N THR A 136 -5.02 11.82 -13.77
CA THR A 136 -5.03 11.87 -15.24
C THR A 136 -6.45 11.62 -15.72
N ASP A 137 -6.66 11.63 -17.04
CA ASP A 137 -7.97 11.33 -17.65
C ASP A 137 -8.42 9.86 -17.45
N LEU A 138 -7.56 9.01 -16.85
CA LEU A 138 -7.93 7.62 -16.58
C LEU A 138 -9.06 7.55 -15.54
N LEU A 139 -8.96 8.34 -14.46
CA LEU A 139 -9.97 8.41 -13.41
C LEU A 139 -10.49 9.85 -13.32
N VAL A 140 -11.76 10.05 -13.60
CA VAL A 140 -12.42 11.37 -13.65
C VAL A 140 -13.42 11.54 -12.51
N SER A 141 -14.28 10.57 -12.32
CA SER A 141 -15.35 10.61 -11.30
C SER A 141 -14.91 10.03 -9.96
N PHE A 142 -13.84 9.22 -9.94
CA PHE A 142 -13.34 8.49 -8.77
C PHE A 142 -14.39 7.62 -8.07
N THR A 143 -15.47 7.24 -8.78
CA THR A 143 -16.41 6.25 -8.27
C THR A 143 -15.78 4.87 -8.19
N GLU A 144 -16.28 4.01 -7.30
CA GLU A 144 -15.79 2.62 -7.23
C GLU A 144 -15.95 1.89 -8.56
N ALA A 145 -17.10 2.09 -9.25
CA ALA A 145 -17.35 1.51 -10.56
C ALA A 145 -16.29 1.91 -11.59
N GLU A 146 -15.96 3.20 -11.69
CA GLU A 146 -14.93 3.69 -12.61
C GLU A 146 -13.54 3.11 -12.28
N LYS A 147 -13.18 3.10 -11.00
CA LYS A 147 -11.88 2.56 -10.56
C LYS A 147 -11.75 1.06 -10.86
N HIS A 148 -12.83 0.28 -10.66
CA HIS A 148 -12.84 -1.13 -11.03
C HIS A 148 -12.74 -1.31 -12.55
N GLU A 149 -13.53 -0.58 -13.31
CA GLU A 149 -13.54 -0.70 -14.76
C GLU A 149 -12.21 -0.31 -15.41
N LYS A 150 -11.64 0.84 -15.01
CA LYS A 150 -10.49 1.43 -15.72
C LYS A 150 -9.13 1.08 -15.15
N LEU A 151 -9.06 0.69 -13.87
CA LEU A 151 -7.79 0.41 -13.19
C LEU A 151 -7.77 -0.97 -12.55
N TYR A 152 -8.67 -1.26 -11.60
CA TYR A 152 -8.51 -2.43 -10.75
C TYR A 152 -8.76 -3.75 -11.48
N ASN A 153 -9.66 -3.79 -12.46
CA ASN A 153 -9.95 -4.96 -13.28
C ASN A 153 -9.21 -4.96 -14.64
N GLN A 154 -8.21 -4.09 -14.79
CA GLN A 154 -7.35 -4.04 -15.98
C GLN A 154 -5.99 -4.66 -15.66
N PRO A 155 -5.72 -5.93 -15.98
CA PRO A 155 -4.56 -6.66 -15.46
C PRO A 155 -3.23 -5.98 -15.74
N ALA A 156 -3.03 -5.49 -16.97
CA ALA A 156 -1.80 -4.80 -17.36
C ALA A 156 -1.66 -3.43 -16.70
N THR A 157 -2.76 -2.64 -16.66
CA THR A 157 -2.80 -1.32 -16.03
C THR A 157 -2.57 -1.44 -14.52
N TYR A 158 -3.20 -2.42 -13.88
CA TYR A 158 -3.02 -2.65 -12.44
C TYR A 158 -1.58 -3.10 -12.11
N LEU A 159 -1.00 -4.00 -12.89
CA LEU A 159 0.41 -4.38 -12.72
C LEU A 159 1.34 -3.17 -12.90
N SER A 160 1.14 -2.38 -13.95
CA SER A 160 1.91 -1.14 -14.19
C SER A 160 1.76 -0.16 -13.03
N TRP A 161 0.52 0.02 -12.54
CA TRP A 161 0.23 0.88 -11.39
C TRP A 161 0.96 0.44 -10.13
N VAL A 162 0.81 -0.83 -9.71
CA VAL A 162 1.41 -1.29 -8.46
C VAL A 162 2.93 -1.37 -8.52
N THR A 163 3.51 -1.66 -9.68
CA THR A 163 4.96 -1.63 -9.86
C THR A 163 5.49 -0.21 -9.77
N GLN A 164 4.78 0.78 -10.32
CA GLN A 164 5.16 2.19 -10.17
C GLN A 164 5.01 2.65 -8.72
N VAL A 165 3.94 2.28 -8.00
CA VAL A 165 3.79 2.57 -6.56
C VAL A 165 5.00 2.03 -5.77
N ALA A 166 5.45 0.82 -6.08
CA ALA A 166 6.61 0.25 -5.38
C ALA A 166 7.92 1.00 -5.67
N LYS A 167 8.15 1.39 -6.93
CA LYS A 167 9.32 2.21 -7.31
C LYS A 167 9.28 3.58 -6.63
N ASP A 168 8.11 4.21 -6.60
CA ASP A 168 7.92 5.51 -5.94
C ASP A 168 8.16 5.43 -4.43
N ALA A 169 7.70 4.36 -3.79
CA ALA A 169 7.96 4.11 -2.37
C ALA A 169 9.45 3.87 -2.09
N GLY A 170 10.15 3.14 -2.97
CA GLY A 170 11.58 2.97 -2.90
C GLY A 170 12.34 4.29 -3.07
N ARG A 171 11.94 5.12 -4.03
CA ARG A 171 12.48 6.47 -4.22
C ARG A 171 12.18 7.40 -3.05
N ALA A 172 11.01 7.23 -2.40
CA ALA A 172 10.68 7.95 -1.17
C ALA A 172 11.63 7.58 -0.02
N VAL A 173 12.05 6.32 0.09
CA VAL A 173 13.10 5.90 1.04
C VAL A 173 14.44 6.55 0.69
N ASP A 174 14.86 6.53 -0.60
CA ASP A 174 16.10 7.19 -1.05
C ASP A 174 16.08 8.69 -0.71
N PHE A 175 14.95 9.38 -0.99
CA PHE A 175 14.75 10.79 -0.70
C PHE A 175 14.86 11.09 0.81
N LEU A 176 14.19 10.29 1.63
CA LEU A 176 14.24 10.47 3.09
C LEU A 176 15.67 10.32 3.64
N VAL A 177 16.42 9.32 3.15
CA VAL A 177 17.80 9.08 3.61
C VAL A 177 18.75 10.15 3.10
N ASN A 178 18.72 10.45 1.81
CA ASN A 178 19.73 11.28 1.16
C ASN A 178 19.46 12.78 1.31
N GLU A 179 18.17 13.19 1.31
CA GLU A 179 17.79 14.60 1.30
C GLU A 179 17.22 15.09 2.64
N ARG A 180 16.81 14.17 3.52
CA ARG A 180 16.10 14.53 4.76
C ARG A 180 16.71 13.91 6.02
N ALA A 181 17.91 13.36 5.95
CA ALA A 181 18.63 12.76 7.08
C ALA A 181 17.80 11.75 7.89
N ALA A 182 16.93 10.97 7.23
CA ALA A 182 16.20 9.90 7.91
C ALA A 182 17.15 8.81 8.40
N ASP A 183 16.82 8.21 9.54
CA ASP A 183 17.54 7.03 10.01
C ASP A 183 17.22 5.81 9.13
N PRO A 184 18.14 5.29 8.30
CA PRO A 184 17.86 4.19 7.39
C PRO A 184 17.52 2.88 8.11
N SER A 185 17.88 2.78 9.39
CA SER A 185 17.51 1.62 10.21
C SER A 185 16.10 1.72 10.82
N ARG A 186 15.40 2.85 10.62
CA ARG A 186 14.14 3.16 11.29
C ARG A 186 13.13 3.82 10.33
N ILE A 187 12.91 3.18 9.17
CA ILE A 187 11.92 3.62 8.18
C ILE A 187 10.82 2.58 8.10
N ALA A 188 9.57 2.97 8.32
CA ALA A 188 8.39 2.12 8.18
C ALA A 188 7.56 2.48 6.96
N LEU A 189 6.78 1.50 6.50
CA LEU A 189 5.69 1.69 5.55
C LEU A 189 4.35 1.65 6.29
N VAL A 190 3.47 2.62 6.01
CA VAL A 190 2.07 2.59 6.45
C VAL A 190 1.19 2.74 5.21
N GLY A 191 0.34 1.76 4.94
CA GLY A 191 -0.65 1.81 3.86
C GLY A 191 -2.07 1.80 4.41
N TYR A 192 -2.98 2.56 3.79
CA TYR A 192 -4.39 2.58 4.14
C TYR A 192 -5.25 2.13 2.95
N SER A 193 -6.23 1.22 3.17
CA SER A 193 -7.19 0.77 2.16
C SER A 193 -6.47 0.27 0.89
N ARG A 194 -6.67 0.88 -0.26
CA ARG A 194 -5.94 0.56 -1.50
C ARG A 194 -4.41 0.68 -1.33
N GLY A 195 -3.95 1.64 -0.53
CA GLY A 195 -2.54 1.75 -0.15
C GLY A 195 -2.06 0.60 0.74
N ALA A 196 -2.93 -0.06 1.50
CA ALA A 196 -2.57 -1.26 2.25
C ALA A 196 -2.43 -2.49 1.33
N GLN A 197 -3.29 -2.62 0.31
CA GLN A 197 -3.12 -3.66 -0.72
C GLN A 197 -1.78 -3.52 -1.46
N ALA A 198 -1.50 -2.32 -1.98
CA ALA A 198 -0.20 -2.03 -2.60
C ALA A 198 0.94 -2.19 -1.60
N GLY A 199 0.73 -1.77 -0.35
CA GLY A 199 1.70 -1.85 0.75
C GLY A 199 2.17 -3.27 1.06
N ALA A 200 1.33 -4.28 0.88
CA ALA A 200 1.74 -5.68 1.02
C ALA A 200 2.79 -6.08 -0.03
N ILE A 201 2.66 -5.57 -1.26
CA ILE A 201 3.64 -5.79 -2.34
C ILE A 201 4.89 -4.95 -2.10
N VAL A 202 4.71 -3.64 -1.88
CA VAL A 202 5.80 -2.68 -1.59
C VAL A 202 6.66 -3.16 -0.43
N GLY A 203 6.02 -3.53 0.70
CA GLY A 203 6.70 -4.02 1.88
C GLY A 203 7.52 -5.29 1.64
N ALA A 204 7.12 -6.14 0.68
CA ALA A 204 7.87 -7.35 0.35
C ALA A 204 9.08 -7.07 -0.57
N VAL A 205 8.95 -6.14 -1.53
CA VAL A 205 10.00 -5.89 -2.53
C VAL A 205 10.98 -4.80 -2.12
N GLU A 206 10.58 -3.87 -1.24
CA GLU A 206 11.45 -2.83 -0.68
C GLU A 206 11.88 -3.23 0.74
N GLU A 207 13.03 -3.87 0.83
CA GLU A 207 13.53 -4.47 2.06
C GLU A 207 14.05 -3.46 3.10
N ARG A 208 14.20 -2.19 2.72
CA ARG A 208 14.63 -1.11 3.63
C ARG A 208 13.53 -0.64 4.57
N PHE A 209 12.26 -0.96 4.28
CA PHE A 209 11.22 -0.79 5.30
C PHE A 209 11.44 -1.78 6.43
N ARG A 210 11.68 -1.30 7.63
CA ARG A 210 11.95 -2.10 8.83
C ARG A 210 10.69 -2.64 9.50
N ALA A 211 9.57 -2.00 9.24
CA ALA A 211 8.25 -2.42 9.70
C ALA A 211 7.19 -2.05 8.65
N VAL A 212 6.13 -2.83 8.55
CA VAL A 212 5.05 -2.62 7.59
C VAL A 212 3.71 -2.65 8.32
N ALA A 213 2.92 -1.58 8.22
CA ALA A 213 1.56 -1.52 8.77
C ALA A 213 0.54 -1.35 7.64
N LEU A 214 -0.43 -2.24 7.60
CA LEU A 214 -1.49 -2.31 6.59
C LEU A 214 -2.83 -2.07 7.28
N LEU A 215 -3.44 -0.91 7.03
CA LEU A 215 -4.62 -0.43 7.72
C LEU A 215 -5.84 -0.55 6.81
N TYR A 216 -6.89 -1.24 7.25
CA TYR A 216 -8.13 -1.41 6.49
C TYR A 216 -7.89 -1.89 5.05
N GLY A 217 -7.08 -2.93 4.90
CA GLY A 217 -6.78 -3.58 3.63
C GLY A 217 -6.94 -5.08 3.72
N GLY A 218 -7.08 -5.72 2.59
CA GLY A 218 -7.28 -7.16 2.47
C GLY A 218 -6.87 -7.68 1.10
N HIS A 219 -7.26 -8.90 0.79
CA HIS A 219 -7.16 -9.45 -0.55
C HIS A 219 -8.13 -8.71 -1.50
N PHE A 220 -8.07 -9.00 -2.78
CA PHE A 220 -8.99 -8.46 -3.76
C PHE A 220 -10.45 -8.72 -3.40
N ASP A 221 -11.31 -7.77 -3.64
CA ASP A 221 -12.75 -7.96 -3.44
C ASP A 221 -13.37 -8.86 -4.54
N ALA A 222 -14.63 -9.28 -4.35
CA ALA A 222 -15.33 -10.16 -5.29
C ALA A 222 -15.53 -9.54 -6.69
N LYS A 223 -15.38 -8.21 -6.83
CA LYS A 223 -15.49 -7.47 -8.09
C LYS A 223 -14.15 -7.38 -8.83
N GLU A 224 -13.06 -7.73 -8.18
CA GLU A 224 -11.71 -7.65 -8.71
C GLU A 224 -11.26 -9.02 -9.22
N THR A 225 -11.54 -9.31 -10.50
CA THR A 225 -11.45 -10.68 -11.05
C THR A 225 -10.31 -10.96 -12.03
N GLY A 226 -9.59 -9.95 -12.47
CA GLY A 226 -8.69 -10.06 -13.64
C GLY A 226 -7.21 -9.86 -13.33
N HIS A 227 -6.67 -10.27 -12.17
CA HIS A 227 -5.31 -9.94 -11.79
C HIS A 227 -4.25 -10.92 -12.29
N LEU A 228 -3.04 -10.37 -12.51
CA LEU A 228 -1.84 -11.17 -12.75
C LEU A 228 -1.21 -11.59 -11.41
N ALA A 229 -0.60 -12.77 -11.36
CA ALA A 229 0.07 -13.27 -10.17
C ALA A 229 1.14 -12.30 -9.63
N ALA A 230 1.85 -11.60 -10.54
CA ALA A 230 2.85 -10.59 -10.20
C ALA A 230 2.27 -9.31 -9.58
N ALA A 231 0.94 -9.12 -9.59
CA ALA A 231 0.25 -7.98 -8.99
C ALA A 231 -0.64 -8.37 -7.81
N CYS A 232 -0.61 -9.64 -7.37
CA CYS A 232 -1.45 -10.12 -6.28
C CYS A 232 -0.70 -10.12 -4.94
N MET A 233 -1.21 -9.37 -3.96
CA MET A 233 -0.62 -9.21 -2.63
C MET A 233 -0.44 -10.55 -1.88
N ALA A 234 -1.24 -11.56 -2.17
CA ALA A 234 -1.11 -12.89 -1.57
C ALA A 234 0.26 -13.53 -1.88
N ASN A 235 0.85 -13.21 -3.04
CA ASN A 235 2.16 -13.71 -3.43
C ASN A 235 3.33 -12.96 -2.75
N TYR A 236 3.05 -11.90 -2.01
CA TYR A 236 4.07 -11.01 -1.43
C TYR A 236 4.04 -10.96 0.09
N ILE A 237 2.87 -10.91 0.72
CA ILE A 237 2.72 -10.62 2.15
C ILE A 237 3.56 -11.55 3.05
N GLY A 238 3.69 -12.82 2.68
CA GLY A 238 4.53 -13.79 3.41
C GLY A 238 6.04 -13.53 3.29
N ARG A 239 6.46 -12.65 2.37
CA ARG A 239 7.87 -12.28 2.13
C ARG A 239 8.29 -10.98 2.84
N ILE A 240 7.38 -10.34 3.54
CA ILE A 240 7.70 -9.23 4.45
C ILE A 240 8.56 -9.73 5.61
N ALA A 241 8.26 -10.93 6.13
CA ALA A 241 9.07 -11.54 7.17
C ALA A 241 10.57 -11.69 6.75
N PRO A 242 11.54 -11.52 7.69
CA PRO A 242 11.35 -11.47 9.14
C PRO A 242 11.01 -10.08 9.71
N ARG A 243 10.69 -9.10 8.88
CA ARG A 243 10.32 -7.76 9.34
C ARG A 243 8.90 -7.77 9.92
N PRO A 244 8.64 -7.00 11.00
CA PRO A 244 7.33 -6.95 11.65
C PRO A 244 6.23 -6.47 10.69
N LEU A 245 5.09 -7.16 10.71
CA LEU A 245 3.88 -6.83 9.97
C LEU A 245 2.73 -6.58 10.92
N PHE A 246 2.03 -5.44 10.75
CA PHE A 246 0.83 -5.08 11.49
C PHE A 246 -0.36 -4.92 10.55
N LEU A 247 -1.47 -5.55 10.88
CA LEU A 247 -2.76 -5.32 10.23
C LEU A 247 -3.71 -4.68 11.24
N LEU A 248 -4.46 -3.67 10.78
CA LEU A 248 -5.55 -3.06 11.54
C LEU A 248 -6.78 -3.04 10.64
N ASN A 249 -7.85 -3.74 11.03
CA ASN A 249 -9.04 -3.89 10.19
C ASN A 249 -10.33 -3.78 11.01
N GLY A 250 -11.39 -3.35 10.32
CA GLY A 250 -12.74 -3.35 10.87
C GLY A 250 -13.37 -4.74 10.86
N THR A 251 -14.11 -5.09 11.92
CA THR A 251 -14.83 -6.37 11.98
C THR A 251 -16.08 -6.38 11.09
N GLN A 252 -16.55 -5.20 10.69
CA GLN A 252 -17.76 -4.98 9.86
C GLN A 252 -17.38 -4.29 8.54
N ASP A 253 -16.14 -4.44 8.10
CA ASP A 253 -15.65 -3.85 6.85
C ASP A 253 -16.28 -4.58 5.66
N ALA A 254 -17.06 -3.84 4.85
CA ALA A 254 -17.73 -4.37 3.68
C ALA A 254 -16.85 -4.35 2.41
N ASP A 255 -15.79 -3.53 2.40
CA ASP A 255 -14.84 -3.47 1.28
C ASP A 255 -13.77 -4.56 1.40
N TYR A 256 -13.41 -4.92 2.64
CA TYR A 256 -12.46 -6.00 2.94
C TYR A 256 -13.04 -6.94 3.99
N ASP A 257 -13.84 -7.90 3.52
CA ASP A 257 -14.50 -8.87 4.38
C ASP A 257 -13.50 -9.66 5.22
N ARG A 258 -13.79 -9.73 6.50
CA ARG A 258 -12.94 -10.37 7.50
C ARG A 258 -12.60 -11.82 7.14
N ALA A 259 -13.61 -12.63 6.82
CA ALA A 259 -13.47 -14.08 6.69
C ALA A 259 -12.85 -14.50 5.35
N THR A 260 -13.15 -13.75 4.28
CA THR A 260 -12.78 -14.13 2.91
C THR A 260 -11.55 -13.40 2.39
N GLN A 261 -11.22 -12.21 2.92
CA GLN A 261 -10.16 -11.35 2.38
C GLN A 261 -9.05 -11.05 3.40
N VAL A 262 -9.39 -10.71 4.64
CA VAL A 262 -8.41 -10.27 5.63
C VAL A 262 -7.76 -11.45 6.37
N GLU A 263 -8.55 -12.33 6.97
CA GLU A 263 -8.02 -13.49 7.73
C GLU A 263 -7.23 -14.47 6.84
N PRO A 264 -7.66 -14.80 5.60
CA PRO A 264 -6.86 -15.63 4.71
C PRO A 264 -5.52 -14.98 4.34
N LEU A 265 -5.52 -13.69 4.05
CA LEU A 265 -4.29 -12.94 3.76
C LEU A 265 -3.35 -12.90 4.97
N HIS A 266 -3.88 -12.63 6.18
CA HIS A 266 -3.11 -12.68 7.41
C HIS A 266 -2.58 -14.10 7.70
N ARG A 267 -3.33 -15.15 7.38
CA ARG A 267 -2.90 -16.54 7.59
C ARG A 267 -1.63 -16.88 6.83
N ILE A 268 -1.50 -16.47 5.57
CA ILE A 268 -0.33 -16.73 4.72
C ILE A 268 0.86 -15.79 5.00
N ALA A 269 0.64 -14.67 5.69
CA ALA A 269 1.73 -13.86 6.20
C ALA A 269 2.55 -14.66 7.22
N ARG A 270 3.88 -14.49 7.23
CA ARG A 270 4.80 -15.14 8.18
C ARG A 270 5.03 -14.25 9.40
N THR A 271 5.45 -14.88 10.50
CA THR A 271 5.84 -14.16 11.72
C THR A 271 7.15 -13.39 11.54
N PRO A 272 7.35 -12.24 12.24
CA PRO A 272 6.42 -11.65 13.23
C PRO A 272 5.28 -10.88 12.57
N LYS A 273 4.06 -11.17 12.98
CA LYS A 273 2.85 -10.51 12.50
C LYS A 273 1.83 -10.31 13.62
N THR A 274 1.08 -9.21 13.55
CA THR A 274 0.01 -8.88 14.49
C THR A 274 -1.20 -8.40 13.70
N ILE A 275 -2.40 -8.73 14.17
CA ILE A 275 -3.63 -8.14 13.68
C ILE A 275 -4.42 -7.52 14.84
N HIS A 276 -4.91 -6.30 14.62
CA HIS A 276 -5.76 -5.57 15.54
C HIS A 276 -7.14 -5.35 14.90
N TRP A 277 -8.19 -5.82 15.55
CA TRP A 277 -9.55 -5.69 15.08
C TRP A 277 -10.26 -4.55 15.81
N VAL A 278 -11.06 -3.79 15.06
CA VAL A 278 -11.89 -2.69 15.57
C VAL A 278 -13.34 -2.94 15.16
N GLU A 279 -14.31 -2.66 16.03
CA GLU A 279 -15.73 -2.81 15.71
C GLU A 279 -16.22 -1.66 14.82
N THR A 280 -15.77 -1.64 13.56
CA THR A 280 -16.10 -0.61 12.57
C THR A 280 -16.26 -1.23 11.19
N GLY A 281 -16.90 -0.46 10.29
CA GLY A 281 -16.86 -0.70 8.85
C GLY A 281 -15.56 -0.22 8.21
N HIS A 282 -15.57 -0.02 6.88
CA HIS A 282 -14.44 0.55 6.14
C HIS A 282 -14.36 2.06 6.39
N ILE A 283 -13.56 2.45 7.36
CA ILE A 283 -13.37 3.87 7.72
C ILE A 283 -11.89 4.22 7.85
N PHE A 284 -11.58 5.51 7.80
CA PHE A 284 -10.23 5.99 8.15
C PHE A 284 -9.92 5.65 9.61
N PRO A 285 -8.65 5.27 9.94
CA PRO A 285 -8.29 4.80 11.29
C PRO A 285 -8.83 5.71 12.40
N PRO A 286 -9.72 5.18 13.26
CA PRO A 286 -10.31 5.94 14.37
C PRO A 286 -9.25 6.50 15.31
N VAL A 287 -9.61 7.55 16.04
CA VAL A 287 -8.66 8.25 16.91
C VAL A 287 -8.07 7.32 17.99
N GLU A 288 -8.85 6.40 18.53
CA GLU A 288 -8.44 5.42 19.53
C GLU A 288 -7.44 4.37 19.03
N THR A 289 -7.38 4.14 17.71
CA THR A 289 -6.44 3.16 17.11
C THR A 289 -5.08 3.75 16.80
N ARG A 290 -4.97 5.08 16.70
CA ARG A 290 -3.72 5.76 16.35
C ARG A 290 -2.61 5.54 17.39
N PRO A 291 -2.89 5.60 18.72
CA PRO A 291 -1.90 5.23 19.74
C PRO A 291 -1.46 3.76 19.65
N VAL A 292 -2.34 2.84 19.24
CA VAL A 292 -1.99 1.43 19.05
C VAL A 292 -0.96 1.31 17.91
N LEU A 293 -1.20 1.95 16.77
CA LEU A 293 -0.26 1.99 15.65
C LEU A 293 1.07 2.63 16.06
N ALA A 294 1.04 3.80 16.72
CA ALA A 294 2.26 4.50 17.12
C ALA A 294 3.12 3.68 18.09
N ARG A 295 2.49 2.99 19.04
CA ARG A 295 3.17 2.09 19.97
C ARG A 295 3.78 0.92 19.22
N TRP A 296 3.01 0.25 18.38
CA TRP A 296 3.51 -0.88 17.59
C TRP A 296 4.71 -0.48 16.71
N LEU A 297 4.65 0.68 16.05
CA LEU A 297 5.77 1.20 15.26
C LEU A 297 7.01 1.43 16.14
N ALA A 298 6.84 1.96 17.34
CA ALA A 298 7.94 2.21 18.27
C ALA A 298 8.57 0.90 18.77
N ASP A 299 7.76 -0.09 19.09
CA ASP A 299 8.20 -1.43 19.53
C ASP A 299 8.90 -2.20 18.40
N ALA A 300 8.40 -2.06 17.16
CA ALA A 300 8.97 -2.70 15.98
C ALA A 300 10.33 -2.09 15.55
N MET A 301 10.59 -0.85 15.94
CA MET A 301 11.81 -0.10 15.59
C MET A 301 12.31 0.69 16.82
N PRO A 302 12.83 -0.01 17.84
CA PRO A 302 13.34 0.65 19.03
C PRO A 302 14.50 1.61 18.69
N PRO A 303 14.76 2.60 19.55
CA PRO A 303 15.99 3.40 19.45
C PRO A 303 17.19 2.48 19.35
N GLY A 304 18.13 2.81 18.45
CA GLY A 304 19.41 2.11 18.44
C GLY A 304 20.06 2.27 19.82
N THR A 305 20.64 1.21 20.35
CA THR A 305 21.63 1.35 21.43
C THR A 305 22.80 2.08 20.82
N GLU A 306 23.03 3.33 21.27
CA GLU A 306 24.22 4.10 20.93
C GLU A 306 25.48 3.40 21.41
#